data_3521774f11fbeb296e35ceb8665f435f
#
_entry.id   3521774f11fbeb296e35ceb8665f435f
#
_cell.length_a   1.000
_cell.length_b   1.000
_cell.length_c   1.000
_cell.angle_alpha   90.00
_cell.angle_beta   90.00
_cell.angle_gamma   90.00
#
_symmetry.space_group_name_H-M   'P 1'
#
loop_
_entity.id
_entity.type
_entity.pdbx_description
1 polymer ?
#
loop_
_entity_poly.entity_id
_entity_poly.type
_entity_poly.pdbx_seq_one_letter_code
_entity_poly.pdbx_strand_id
1 'polypeptide(L)'
;MSGKTAEIAIEAPLTSNPLDVIPDEIPFDVPYGRPISLYRAQAVIQAAVAEARRRNWKMNVAVTDSGGNLVAFQRMDGAMLASIQIAQHKARAAVTFRRPTKVFEDGINLMHLNYLLAFDGIIASRGGIPLIDQGDLIGAIGCSGGTDSQDEVISKAGAEVINEPRRGTNDTELEKA
;
A
#
# COMPACT_ATOMS: atom_id res chain seq x y z
N MET A 1 37.68 -59.28 7.60
CA MET A 1 37.22 -57.96 8.12
C MET A 1 36.74 -57.16 6.94
N SER A 2 35.42 -57.15 6.72
CA SER A 2 34.78 -56.42 5.62
C SER A 2 34.38 -55.05 6.09
N GLY A 3 35.08 -54.03 5.63
CA GLY A 3 34.73 -52.64 5.87
C GLY A 3 33.52 -52.23 5.04
N LYS A 4 32.38 -51.97 5.65
CA LYS A 4 31.26 -51.33 5.02
C LYS A 4 31.57 -49.82 4.90
N THR A 5 31.82 -49.36 3.68
CA THR A 5 31.82 -47.93 3.34
C THR A 5 30.39 -47.43 3.51
N ALA A 6 30.18 -46.51 4.40
CA ALA A 6 28.90 -45.81 4.54
C ALA A 6 28.76 -44.86 3.32
N GLU A 7 27.81 -45.17 2.47
CA GLU A 7 27.35 -44.28 1.40
C GLU A 7 26.64 -43.08 2.06
N ILE A 8 27.23 -41.90 1.91
CA ILE A 8 26.58 -40.66 2.33
C ILE A 8 25.45 -40.39 1.34
N ALA A 9 24.23 -40.59 1.76
CA ALA A 9 23.07 -40.22 0.98
C ALA A 9 23.13 -38.71 0.74
N ILE A 10 23.33 -38.30 -0.50
CA ILE A 10 23.19 -36.92 -0.94
C ILE A 10 21.71 -36.60 -0.84
N GLU A 11 21.36 -35.74 0.12
CA GLU A 11 20.00 -35.21 0.28
C GLU A 11 19.47 -34.68 -1.05
N ALA A 12 18.19 -34.91 -1.31
CA ALA A 12 17.48 -34.43 -2.49
C ALA A 12 17.73 -32.94 -2.71
N PRO A 13 17.77 -32.46 -3.98
CA PRO A 13 18.03 -31.06 -4.27
C PRO A 13 17.02 -30.21 -3.54
N LEU A 14 17.55 -29.19 -2.85
CA LEU A 14 16.78 -28.13 -2.23
C LEU A 14 15.63 -27.73 -3.17
N THR A 15 14.42 -27.72 -2.64
CA THR A 15 13.23 -27.21 -3.32
C THR A 15 13.60 -25.93 -4.08
N SER A 16 13.27 -25.87 -5.37
CA SER A 16 13.56 -24.73 -6.24
C SER A 16 13.21 -23.42 -5.51
N ASN A 17 14.20 -22.52 -5.45
CA ASN A 17 13.97 -21.21 -4.84
C ASN A 17 12.80 -20.52 -5.55
N PRO A 18 11.73 -20.12 -4.84
CA PRO A 18 10.59 -19.45 -5.46
C PRO A 18 10.97 -18.17 -6.23
N LEU A 19 12.13 -17.58 -5.92
CA LEU A 19 12.67 -16.40 -6.60
C LEU A 19 13.30 -16.72 -7.97
N ASP A 20 13.53 -18.00 -8.28
CA ASP A 20 14.07 -18.42 -9.58
C ASP A 20 12.96 -18.54 -10.64
N VAL A 21 11.68 -18.43 -10.23
CA VAL A 21 10.54 -18.40 -11.16
C VAL A 21 10.49 -17.03 -11.84
N ILE A 22 10.58 -17.04 -13.17
CA ILE A 22 10.49 -15.82 -13.99
C ILE A 22 9.03 -15.71 -14.46
N PRO A 23 8.24 -14.71 -13.97
CA PRO A 23 6.90 -14.49 -14.47
C PRO A 23 6.93 -13.90 -15.89
N ASP A 24 5.97 -14.28 -16.73
CA ASP A 24 5.83 -13.75 -18.09
C ASP A 24 5.39 -12.28 -18.10
N GLU A 25 4.66 -11.84 -17.07
CA GLU A 25 4.17 -10.48 -16.95
C GLU A 25 4.85 -9.73 -15.80
N ILE A 26 5.06 -8.43 -15.97
CA ILE A 26 5.55 -7.55 -14.89
C ILE A 26 4.40 -7.33 -13.91
N PRO A 27 4.52 -7.78 -12.65
CA PRO A 27 3.47 -7.56 -11.66
C PRO A 27 3.34 -6.06 -11.34
N PHE A 28 2.09 -5.61 -11.13
CA PHE A 28 1.77 -4.22 -10.78
C PHE A 28 2.18 -3.19 -11.85
N ASP A 29 2.05 -3.55 -13.11
CA ASP A 29 2.33 -2.64 -14.24
C ASP A 29 1.15 -1.71 -14.49
N VAL A 30 0.97 -0.74 -13.57
CA VAL A 30 -0.03 0.31 -13.65
C VAL A 30 0.67 1.61 -14.05
N PRO A 31 0.27 2.28 -15.15
CA PRO A 31 0.91 3.52 -15.58
C PRO A 31 0.67 4.65 -14.56
N TYR A 32 1.66 5.55 -14.45
CA TYR A 32 1.50 6.77 -13.67
C TYR A 32 0.66 7.77 -14.45
N GLY A 33 -0.47 8.18 -13.86
CA GLY A 33 -1.38 9.16 -14.40
C GLY A 33 -1.13 10.59 -13.91
N ARG A 34 -2.06 11.50 -14.24
CA ARG A 34 -2.03 12.85 -13.72
C ARG A 34 -2.15 12.87 -12.20
N PRO A 35 -1.45 13.80 -11.51
CA PRO A 35 -1.57 13.95 -10.07
C PRO A 35 -3.03 14.13 -9.61
N ILE A 36 -3.40 13.49 -8.52
CA ILE A 36 -4.71 13.69 -7.88
C ILE A 36 -4.86 15.16 -7.48
N SER A 37 -6.03 15.77 -7.75
CA SER A 37 -6.32 17.13 -7.31
C SER A 37 -6.53 17.19 -5.79
N LEU A 38 -6.31 18.37 -5.18
CA LEU A 38 -6.55 18.61 -3.76
C LEU A 38 -8.00 18.28 -3.38
N TYR A 39 -8.97 18.66 -4.22
CA TYR A 39 -10.39 18.37 -3.99
C TYR A 39 -10.65 16.87 -3.84
N ARG A 40 -10.14 16.05 -4.76
CA ARG A 40 -10.28 14.58 -4.70
C ARG A 40 -9.52 13.97 -3.53
N ALA A 41 -8.32 14.47 -3.23
CA ALA A 41 -7.54 14.04 -2.07
C ALA A 41 -8.27 14.30 -0.75
N GLN A 42 -8.95 15.44 -0.63
CA GLN A 42 -9.78 15.75 0.53
C GLN A 42 -10.99 14.82 0.64
N ALA A 43 -11.65 14.47 -0.47
CA ALA A 43 -12.74 13.51 -0.47
C ALA A 43 -12.29 12.12 0.02
N VAL A 44 -11.12 11.65 -0.44
CA VAL A 44 -10.47 10.41 0.04
C VAL A 44 -10.24 10.46 1.55
N ILE A 45 -9.68 11.56 2.07
CA ILE A 45 -9.45 11.74 3.51
C ILE A 45 -10.76 11.73 4.28
N GLN A 46 -11.80 12.44 3.80
CA GLN A 46 -13.08 12.51 4.49
C GLN A 46 -13.74 11.14 4.61
N ALA A 47 -13.70 10.30 3.58
CA ALA A 47 -14.22 8.94 3.63
C ALA A 47 -13.44 8.07 4.65
N ALA A 48 -12.12 8.12 4.63
CA ALA A 48 -11.27 7.42 5.60
C ALA A 48 -11.56 7.87 7.04
N VAL A 49 -11.65 9.18 7.29
CA VAL A 49 -11.95 9.75 8.62
C VAL A 49 -13.37 9.41 9.07
N ALA A 50 -14.35 9.39 8.16
CA ALA A 50 -15.71 8.99 8.48
C ALA A 50 -15.76 7.53 8.97
N GLU A 51 -15.07 6.61 8.28
CA GLU A 51 -14.97 5.21 8.69
C GLU A 51 -14.23 5.06 10.02
N ALA A 52 -13.14 5.81 10.23
CA ALA A 52 -12.41 5.81 11.49
C ALA A 52 -13.29 6.30 12.67
N ARG A 53 -14.09 7.36 12.46
CA ARG A 53 -15.05 7.86 13.47
C ARG A 53 -16.12 6.83 13.79
N ARG A 54 -16.68 6.16 12.77
CA ARG A 54 -17.69 5.11 12.93
C ARG A 54 -17.18 3.97 13.82
N ARG A 55 -15.87 3.67 13.75
CA ARG A 55 -15.22 2.63 14.55
C ARG A 55 -14.62 3.13 15.86
N ASN A 56 -14.67 4.44 16.12
CA ASN A 56 -13.99 5.08 17.26
C ASN A 56 -12.45 4.83 17.24
N TRP A 57 -11.85 4.79 16.06
CA TRP A 57 -10.40 4.69 15.88
C TRP A 57 -9.80 6.06 15.58
N LYS A 58 -8.64 6.35 16.14
CA LYS A 58 -7.97 7.64 16.03
C LYS A 58 -6.79 7.51 15.07
N MET A 59 -6.94 8.07 13.87
CA MET A 59 -6.04 7.83 12.75
C MET A 59 -5.35 9.12 12.28
N ASN A 60 -4.19 8.93 11.68
CA ASN A 60 -3.55 9.87 10.77
C ASN A 60 -3.78 9.36 9.34
N VAL A 61 -4.18 10.26 8.46
CA VAL A 61 -4.48 9.95 7.06
C VAL A 61 -3.70 10.88 6.16
N ALA A 62 -2.93 10.32 5.23
CA ALA A 62 -2.15 11.05 4.25
C ALA A 62 -2.57 10.65 2.84
N VAL A 63 -2.60 11.62 1.91
CA VAL A 63 -2.76 11.37 0.47
C VAL A 63 -1.60 12.02 -0.27
N THR A 64 -0.96 11.23 -1.13
CA THR A 64 0.10 11.68 -2.04
C THR A 64 -0.40 11.73 -3.47
N ASP A 65 0.27 12.53 -4.31
CA ASP A 65 0.09 12.53 -5.76
C ASP A 65 0.82 11.33 -6.42
N SER A 66 0.73 11.23 -7.76
CA SER A 66 1.41 10.20 -8.55
C SER A 66 2.94 10.28 -8.49
N GLY A 67 3.51 11.40 -8.08
CA GLY A 67 4.94 11.59 -7.84
C GLY A 67 5.39 11.28 -6.41
N GLY A 68 4.46 10.88 -5.53
CA GLY A 68 4.76 10.60 -4.11
C GLY A 68 4.85 11.83 -3.21
N ASN A 69 4.45 13.01 -3.70
CA ASN A 69 4.43 14.24 -2.92
C ASN A 69 3.16 14.33 -2.11
N LEU A 70 3.25 14.84 -0.88
CA LEU A 70 2.08 15.02 -0.01
C LEU A 70 1.14 16.09 -0.59
N VAL A 71 -0.12 15.71 -0.84
CA VAL A 71 -1.19 16.61 -1.31
C VAL A 71 -2.07 17.07 -0.15
N ALA A 72 -2.47 16.13 0.72
CA ALA A 72 -3.30 16.43 1.87
C ALA A 72 -3.00 15.48 3.03
N PHE A 73 -3.18 15.98 4.24
CA PHE A 73 -2.98 15.23 5.48
C PHE A 73 -3.99 15.65 6.53
N GLN A 74 -4.52 14.67 7.28
CA GLN A 74 -5.36 14.94 8.43
C GLN A 74 -4.97 14.07 9.62
N ARG A 75 -4.75 14.72 10.78
CA ARG A 75 -4.61 14.06 12.06
C ARG A 75 -5.90 14.18 12.84
N MET A 76 -6.48 13.06 13.27
CA MET A 76 -7.61 13.05 14.18
C MET A 76 -7.14 13.36 15.62
N ASP A 77 -8.02 13.97 16.41
CA ASP A 77 -7.72 14.25 17.81
C ASP A 77 -7.40 12.96 18.57
N GLY A 78 -6.31 13.00 19.32
CA GLY A 78 -5.81 11.86 20.08
C GLY A 78 -5.14 10.76 19.25
N ALA A 79 -4.92 10.96 17.94
CA ALA A 79 -4.13 10.03 17.15
C ALA A 79 -2.65 10.04 17.57
N MET A 80 -2.01 8.87 17.56
CA MET A 80 -0.62 8.68 17.96
C MET A 80 0.34 9.54 17.13
N LEU A 81 1.28 10.23 17.78
CA LEU A 81 2.19 11.16 17.09
C LEU A 81 3.13 10.45 16.11
N ALA A 82 3.66 9.28 16.48
CA ALA A 82 4.53 8.51 15.58
C ALA A 82 3.84 8.14 14.25
N SER A 83 2.52 7.92 14.29
CA SER A 83 1.72 7.56 13.13
C SER A 83 1.61 8.68 12.08
N ILE A 84 1.99 9.92 12.39
CA ILE A 84 2.04 11.03 11.43
C ILE A 84 3.01 10.69 10.29
N GLN A 85 4.23 10.31 10.63
CA GLN A 85 5.25 9.96 9.63
C GLN A 85 4.94 8.62 8.97
N ILE A 86 4.42 7.66 9.74
CA ILE A 86 4.08 6.33 9.23
C ILE A 86 2.99 6.42 8.15
N ALA A 87 1.93 7.20 8.36
CA ALA A 87 0.86 7.37 7.37
C ALA A 87 1.39 7.96 6.05
N GLN A 88 2.26 8.98 6.12
CA GLN A 88 2.88 9.58 4.95
C GLN A 88 3.82 8.60 4.23
N HIS A 89 4.60 7.82 4.98
CA HIS A 89 5.49 6.80 4.43
C HIS A 89 4.68 5.70 3.72
N LYS A 90 3.59 5.22 4.33
CA LYS A 90 2.69 4.22 3.71
C LYS A 90 2.11 4.74 2.38
N ALA A 91 1.63 5.99 2.33
CA ALA A 91 1.13 6.59 1.10
C ALA A 91 2.24 6.67 0.03
N ARG A 92 3.42 7.19 0.39
CA ARG A 92 4.56 7.30 -0.53
C ARG A 92 5.01 5.94 -1.04
N ALA A 93 5.17 4.94 -0.18
CA ALA A 93 5.55 3.59 -0.58
C ALA A 93 4.52 2.99 -1.56
N ALA A 94 3.23 3.15 -1.28
CA ALA A 94 2.18 2.59 -2.14
C ALA A 94 2.22 3.16 -3.56
N VAL A 95 2.42 4.47 -3.73
CA VAL A 95 2.48 5.09 -5.07
C VAL A 95 3.82 4.78 -5.75
N THR A 96 4.94 4.87 -5.04
CA THR A 96 6.27 4.69 -5.64
C THR A 96 6.46 3.26 -6.17
N PHE A 97 5.96 2.27 -5.43
CA PHE A 97 6.03 0.86 -5.83
C PHE A 97 4.78 0.36 -6.56
N ARG A 98 3.80 1.21 -6.83
CA ARG A 98 2.54 0.93 -7.56
C ARG A 98 1.73 -0.24 -6.96
N ARG A 99 1.80 -0.45 -5.64
CA ARG A 99 1.17 -1.59 -4.97
C ARG A 99 0.79 -1.29 -3.52
N PRO A 100 -0.20 -1.99 -2.96
CA PRO A 100 -0.50 -1.88 -1.53
C PRO A 100 0.73 -2.26 -0.68
N THR A 101 0.96 -1.54 0.41
CA THR A 101 2.08 -1.84 1.33
C THR A 101 1.95 -3.21 2.01
N LYS A 102 0.75 -3.78 2.03
CA LYS A 102 0.50 -5.16 2.45
C LYS A 102 1.38 -6.18 1.71
N VAL A 103 1.69 -5.94 0.45
CA VAL A 103 2.56 -6.82 -0.35
C VAL A 103 3.95 -6.96 0.27
N PHE A 104 4.49 -5.87 0.84
CA PHE A 104 5.79 -5.91 1.53
C PHE A 104 5.69 -6.60 2.87
N GLU A 105 4.62 -6.35 3.63
CA GLU A 105 4.35 -7.03 4.90
C GLU A 105 4.25 -8.54 4.70
N ASP A 106 3.44 -8.99 3.74
CA ASP A 106 3.28 -10.42 3.43
C ASP A 106 4.59 -11.02 2.88
N GLY A 107 5.30 -10.28 2.02
CA GLY A 107 6.59 -10.71 1.49
C GLY A 107 7.61 -11.01 2.58
N ILE A 108 7.71 -10.18 3.60
CA ILE A 108 8.65 -10.38 4.71
C ILE A 108 8.14 -11.45 5.68
N ASN A 109 6.88 -11.35 6.13
CA ASN A 109 6.36 -12.18 7.22
C ASN A 109 5.97 -13.59 6.77
N LEU A 110 5.48 -13.76 5.54
CA LEU A 110 4.98 -15.05 5.05
C LEU A 110 5.94 -15.71 4.06
N MET A 111 6.61 -14.91 3.22
CA MET A 111 7.47 -15.41 2.16
C MET A 111 8.97 -15.32 2.50
N HIS A 112 9.32 -14.76 3.67
CA HIS A 112 10.69 -14.57 4.15
C HIS A 112 11.61 -13.79 3.19
N LEU A 113 11.05 -12.86 2.40
CA LEU A 113 11.78 -12.02 1.45
C LEU A 113 12.49 -10.87 2.17
N ASN A 114 13.42 -11.20 3.07
CA ASN A 114 14.10 -10.23 3.94
C ASN A 114 14.92 -9.17 3.18
N TYR A 115 15.31 -9.45 1.93
CA TYR A 115 16.00 -8.48 1.08
C TYR A 115 15.18 -7.21 0.83
N LEU A 116 13.84 -7.28 0.94
CA LEU A 116 12.97 -6.11 0.83
C LEU A 116 13.31 -5.02 1.86
N LEU A 117 13.87 -5.40 3.01
CA LEU A 117 14.30 -4.45 4.06
C LEU A 117 15.52 -3.61 3.66
N ALA A 118 16.24 -4.01 2.60
CA ALA A 118 17.37 -3.26 2.07
C ALA A 118 16.97 -2.17 1.04
N PHE A 119 15.71 -2.12 0.63
CA PHE A 119 15.22 -1.14 -0.33
C PHE A 119 14.76 0.14 0.35
N ASP A 120 15.25 1.27 -0.12
CA ASP A 120 14.79 2.58 0.34
C ASP A 120 13.30 2.78 -0.01
N GLY A 121 12.58 3.40 0.92
CA GLY A 121 11.18 3.76 0.72
C GLY A 121 10.17 2.64 0.94
N ILE A 122 10.58 1.41 1.26
CA ILE A 122 9.67 0.34 1.67
C ILE A 122 9.24 0.54 3.12
N ILE A 123 7.96 0.28 3.37
CA ILE A 123 7.40 0.09 4.71
C ILE A 123 6.61 -1.22 4.74
N ALA A 124 7.06 -2.15 5.56
CA ALA A 124 6.46 -3.49 5.70
C ALA A 124 5.31 -3.48 6.72
N SER A 125 4.33 -2.62 6.47
CA SER A 125 3.16 -2.42 7.32
C SER A 125 2.01 -2.00 6.41
N ARG A 126 0.92 -2.76 6.40
CA ARG A 126 -0.25 -2.48 5.55
C ARG A 126 -0.93 -1.17 5.93
N GLY A 127 -1.74 -0.63 5.03
CA GLY A 127 -2.43 0.65 5.21
C GLY A 127 -1.98 1.73 4.23
N GLY A 128 -1.07 1.40 3.27
CA GLY A 128 -0.82 2.19 2.08
C GLY A 128 -1.53 1.57 0.88
N ILE A 129 -2.35 2.32 0.15
CA ILE A 129 -3.16 1.82 -0.97
C ILE A 129 -3.07 2.78 -2.16
N PRO A 130 -2.71 2.30 -3.36
CA PRO A 130 -2.74 3.08 -4.59
C PRO A 130 -4.15 3.60 -4.91
N LEU A 131 -4.23 4.81 -5.42
CA LEU A 131 -5.43 5.43 -5.96
C LEU A 131 -5.37 5.36 -7.49
N ILE A 132 -6.22 4.50 -8.06
CA ILE A 132 -6.22 4.21 -9.49
C ILE A 132 -7.52 4.72 -10.09
N ASP A 133 -7.42 5.60 -11.07
CA ASP A 133 -8.55 6.19 -11.78
C ASP A 133 -8.46 5.85 -13.26
N GLN A 134 -9.46 5.14 -13.80
CA GLN A 134 -9.52 4.70 -15.21
C GLN A 134 -8.27 3.91 -15.69
N GLY A 135 -7.63 3.18 -14.78
CA GLY A 135 -6.43 2.40 -15.06
C GLY A 135 -5.11 3.12 -14.78
N ASP A 136 -5.12 4.42 -14.50
CA ASP A 136 -3.95 5.22 -14.18
C ASP A 136 -3.77 5.43 -12.68
N LEU A 137 -2.52 5.33 -12.22
CA LEU A 137 -2.13 5.62 -10.84
C LEU A 137 -2.01 7.13 -10.64
N ILE A 138 -2.98 7.74 -9.94
CA ILE A 138 -3.05 9.18 -9.72
C ILE A 138 -2.52 9.65 -8.37
N GLY A 139 -2.25 8.71 -7.46
CA GLY A 139 -1.76 8.97 -6.11
C GLY A 139 -1.87 7.74 -5.22
N ALA A 140 -1.78 7.94 -3.92
CA ALA A 140 -2.02 6.90 -2.92
C ALA A 140 -2.51 7.49 -1.59
N ILE A 141 -3.26 6.68 -0.84
CA ILE A 141 -3.62 6.94 0.55
C ILE A 141 -2.74 6.12 1.49
N GLY A 142 -2.41 6.68 2.65
CA GLY A 142 -1.78 5.96 3.76
C GLY A 142 -2.45 6.30 5.08
N CYS A 143 -2.81 5.29 5.86
CA CYS A 143 -3.36 5.45 7.19
C CYS A 143 -2.47 4.80 8.25
N SER A 144 -2.44 5.41 9.42
CA SER A 144 -1.76 4.86 10.58
C SER A 144 -2.34 5.42 11.88
N GLY A 145 -2.44 4.57 12.91
CA GLY A 145 -2.97 4.96 14.22
C GLY A 145 -3.46 3.77 15.05
N GLY A 146 -3.75 2.66 14.41
CA GLY A 146 -4.19 1.43 15.05
C GLY A 146 -3.23 0.26 14.83
N THR A 147 -3.78 -0.94 14.76
CA THR A 147 -3.07 -2.10 14.23
C THR A 147 -2.98 -2.01 12.71
N ASP A 148 -2.04 -2.73 12.11
CA ASP A 148 -1.88 -2.74 10.65
C ASP A 148 -3.17 -3.11 9.91
N SER A 149 -3.96 -4.04 10.45
CA SER A 149 -5.27 -4.41 9.89
C SER A 149 -6.31 -3.29 10.00
N GLN A 150 -6.29 -2.52 11.10
CA GLN A 150 -7.16 -1.34 11.26
C GLN A 150 -6.76 -0.25 10.28
N ASP A 151 -5.46 0.03 10.12
CA ASP A 151 -4.93 1.00 9.17
C ASP A 151 -5.36 0.66 7.73
N GLU A 152 -5.29 -0.63 7.34
CA GLU A 152 -5.74 -1.09 6.02
C GLU A 152 -7.23 -0.87 5.80
N VAL A 153 -8.07 -1.18 6.78
CA VAL A 153 -9.54 -0.97 6.68
C VAL A 153 -9.87 0.49 6.42
N ILE A 154 -9.20 1.40 7.13
CA ILE A 154 -9.45 2.84 6.97
C ILE A 154 -8.94 3.34 5.60
N SER A 155 -7.77 2.87 5.16
CA SER A 155 -7.25 3.22 3.85
C SER A 155 -8.13 2.70 2.70
N LYS A 156 -8.70 1.49 2.83
CA LYS A 156 -9.66 0.96 1.85
C LYS A 156 -10.88 1.85 1.71
N ALA A 157 -11.49 2.26 2.82
CA ALA A 157 -12.65 3.14 2.79
C ALA A 157 -12.35 4.48 2.08
N GLY A 158 -11.15 5.04 2.26
CA GLY A 158 -10.72 6.22 1.52
C GLY A 158 -10.49 5.93 0.03
N ALA A 159 -9.81 4.82 -0.28
CA ALA A 159 -9.45 4.47 -1.66
C ALA A 159 -10.67 4.14 -2.53
N GLU A 160 -11.75 3.61 -1.98
CA GLU A 160 -13.00 3.29 -2.67
C GLU A 160 -13.62 4.51 -3.37
N VAL A 161 -13.42 5.73 -2.85
CA VAL A 161 -13.87 6.98 -3.48
C VAL A 161 -13.31 7.16 -4.89
N ILE A 162 -12.14 6.60 -5.16
CA ILE A 162 -11.42 6.71 -6.44
C ILE A 162 -11.47 5.41 -7.23
N ASN A 163 -11.22 4.27 -6.55
CA ASN A 163 -10.99 2.98 -7.19
C ASN A 163 -12.28 2.26 -7.62
N GLU A 164 -13.44 2.68 -7.12
CA GLU A 164 -14.73 2.18 -7.64
C GLU A 164 -15.03 2.78 -9.00
N PRO A 165 -15.57 1.97 -9.96
CA PRO A 165 -16.03 2.52 -11.23
C PRO A 165 -17.12 3.55 -10.96
N ARG A 166 -16.95 4.77 -11.47
CA ARG A 166 -17.92 5.86 -11.31
C ARG A 166 -19.30 5.42 -11.80
N ARG A 167 -20.26 5.32 -10.90
CA ARG A 167 -21.68 5.17 -11.27
C ARG A 167 -22.16 6.52 -11.82
N GLY A 168 -21.93 6.75 -13.12
CA GLY A 168 -22.65 7.70 -13.97
C GLY A 168 -22.98 9.10 -13.40
N THR A 169 -22.03 9.83 -12.85
CA THR A 169 -22.17 11.27 -12.60
C THR A 169 -21.22 12.03 -13.51
N ASN A 170 -21.79 12.95 -14.30
CA ASN A 170 -21.01 13.86 -15.17
C ASN A 170 -20.19 14.83 -14.30
N ASP A 171 -18.96 14.46 -13.97
CA ASP A 171 -18.03 15.32 -13.20
C ASP A 171 -17.41 16.46 -14.04
N THR A 172 -17.88 16.68 -15.26
CA THR A 172 -17.33 17.71 -16.16
C THR A 172 -17.63 19.15 -15.68
N GLU A 173 -18.51 19.35 -14.71
CA GLU A 173 -18.88 20.68 -14.23
C GLU A 173 -18.15 21.14 -12.96
N LEU A 174 -17.52 20.23 -12.20
CA LEU A 174 -16.91 20.56 -10.91
C LEU A 174 -15.42 20.94 -10.98
N GLU A 175 -14.76 20.72 -12.12
CA GLU A 175 -13.36 21.11 -12.32
C GLU A 175 -13.17 22.59 -12.72
N LYS A 176 -14.25 23.36 -12.87
CA LYS A 176 -14.20 24.75 -13.33
C LYS A 176 -14.50 25.81 -12.25
N ALA A 177 -14.60 25.41 -11.00
CA ALA A 177 -14.83 26.33 -9.88
C ALA A 177 -13.57 26.62 -9.05
#